data_0334a352da65485377e9e99df1c6f4ca
#
_entry.id   0334a352da65485377e9e99df1c6f4ca
#
_cell.length_a   1.000
_cell.length_b   1.000
_cell.length_c   1.000
_cell.angle_alpha   90.00
_cell.angle_beta   90.00
_cell.angle_gamma   90.00
#
_symmetry.space_group_name_H-M   'P 1'
#
loop_
_entity.id
_entity.type
_entity.pdbx_description
1 polymer ?
#
loop_
_entity_poly.entity_id
_entity_poly.type
_entity_poly.pdbx_seq_one_letter_code
_entity_poly.pdbx_strand_id
1 'polypeptide(L)'
;MMYLDDCLRSVVEFMELPQEALPSRTYNVAGVSFTPEELGEEIRKYVPHFSQDYCPDHRQAIADSWPEVFDDTAARLDWNWRPEFDLERMVSTMLHDLRPLYQVPELEGQKIASNAA
;
A
#
# COMPACT_ATOMS: atom_id res chain seq x y z
N MET A 1 2.41 2.61 -4.33
CA MET A 1 1.08 1.99 -4.24
C MET A 1 0.38 2.50 -3.00
N MET A 2 -0.96 2.45 -2.90
CA MET A 2 -1.70 2.90 -1.72
C MET A 2 -2.83 1.90 -1.46
N TYR A 3 -3.02 1.50 -0.20
CA TYR A 3 -4.14 0.67 0.20
C TYR A 3 -5.44 1.46 0.12
N LEU A 4 -6.56 0.78 -0.16
CA LEU A 4 -7.84 1.47 -0.42
C LEU A 4 -8.30 2.32 0.76
N ASP A 5 -8.14 1.82 1.98
CA ASP A 5 -8.56 2.55 3.18
C ASP A 5 -7.77 3.85 3.36
N ASP A 6 -6.47 3.85 3.11
CA ASP A 6 -5.65 5.06 3.10
C ASP A 6 -6.09 6.02 1.99
N CYS A 7 -6.44 5.49 0.83
CA CYS A 7 -6.94 6.32 -0.28
C CYS A 7 -8.26 7.01 0.10
N LEU A 8 -9.22 6.27 0.64
CA LEU A 8 -10.50 6.83 1.08
C LEU A 8 -10.33 7.83 2.21
N ARG A 9 -9.50 7.48 3.22
CA ARG A 9 -9.18 8.35 4.35
C ARG A 9 -8.55 9.66 3.88
N SER A 10 -7.61 9.62 2.95
CA SER A 10 -6.97 10.83 2.41
C SER A 10 -7.97 11.80 1.78
N VAL A 11 -8.98 11.28 1.09
CA VAL A 11 -10.04 12.10 0.49
C VAL A 11 -10.92 12.70 1.57
N VAL A 12 -11.36 11.92 2.55
CA VAL A 12 -12.23 12.38 3.64
C VAL A 12 -11.52 13.45 4.47
N GLU A 13 -10.28 13.18 4.91
CA GLU A 13 -9.47 14.15 5.67
C GLU A 13 -9.30 15.46 4.90
N PHE A 14 -8.97 15.37 3.60
CA PHE A 14 -8.81 16.56 2.76
C PHE A 14 -10.11 17.38 2.66
N MET A 15 -11.27 16.73 2.55
CA MET A 15 -12.57 17.39 2.45
C MET A 15 -13.02 18.02 3.76
N GLU A 16 -12.58 17.52 4.90
CA GLU A 16 -12.91 18.03 6.22
C GLU A 16 -12.03 19.22 6.65
N LEU A 17 -10.93 19.47 5.95
CA LEU A 17 -10.04 20.58 6.27
C LEU A 17 -10.69 21.93 5.99
N PRO A 18 -10.52 22.91 6.89
CA PRO A 18 -10.95 24.27 6.63
C PRO A 18 -10.19 24.86 5.44
N GLN A 19 -10.89 25.56 4.58
CA GLN A 19 -10.32 26.10 3.34
C GLN A 19 -9.09 26.99 3.60
N GLU A 20 -9.10 27.68 4.73
CA GLU A 20 -8.04 28.60 5.14
C GLU A 20 -6.74 27.87 5.56
N ALA A 21 -6.85 26.59 5.90
CA ALA A 21 -5.69 25.76 6.26
C ALA A 21 -4.94 25.21 5.04
N LEU A 22 -5.53 25.34 3.85
CA LEU A 22 -4.97 24.76 2.62
C LEU A 22 -4.36 25.83 1.73
N PRO A 23 -3.01 25.98 1.71
CA PRO A 23 -2.33 26.88 0.78
C PRO A 23 -2.43 26.43 -0.69
N SER A 24 -2.72 25.16 -0.95
CA SER A 24 -2.93 24.61 -2.29
C SER A 24 -4.29 23.92 -2.42
N ARG A 25 -4.74 23.74 -3.66
CA ARG A 25 -5.95 22.98 -4.00
C ARG A 25 -5.62 21.61 -4.60
N THR A 26 -4.33 21.34 -4.79
CA THR A 26 -3.86 20.10 -5.40
C THR A 26 -2.71 19.57 -4.59
N TYR A 27 -2.80 18.33 -4.18
CA TYR A 27 -1.80 17.64 -3.39
C TYR A 27 -1.49 16.27 -3.96
N ASN A 28 -0.23 15.90 -3.90
CA ASN A 28 0.18 14.53 -4.02
C ASN A 28 -0.02 13.84 -2.67
N VAL A 29 -0.56 12.64 -2.70
CA VAL A 29 -0.75 11.80 -1.52
C VAL A 29 -0.11 10.45 -1.79
N ALA A 30 0.92 10.10 -1.04
CA ALA A 30 1.64 8.84 -1.20
C ALA A 30 1.22 7.82 -0.15
N GLY A 31 1.26 6.55 -0.53
CA GLY A 31 1.20 5.41 0.37
C GLY A 31 2.60 4.81 0.53
N VAL A 32 2.82 3.62 -0.03
CA VAL A 32 4.10 2.89 0.04
C VAL A 32 4.70 2.69 -1.36
N SER A 33 6.02 2.86 -1.46
CA SER A 33 6.80 2.51 -2.66
C SER A 33 7.58 1.23 -2.40
N PHE A 34 7.53 0.30 -3.34
CA PHE A 34 8.25 -0.97 -3.26
C PHE A 34 8.45 -1.55 -4.67
N THR A 35 9.43 -2.40 -4.79
CA THR A 35 9.70 -3.19 -6.00
C THR A 35 8.90 -4.49 -6.00
N PRO A 36 8.70 -5.13 -7.15
CA PRO A 36 8.12 -6.47 -7.21
C PRO A 36 8.89 -7.51 -6.39
N GLU A 37 10.22 -7.36 -6.27
CA GLU A 37 11.05 -8.25 -5.46
C GLU A 37 10.74 -8.11 -3.97
N GLU A 38 10.71 -6.88 -3.45
CA GLU A 38 10.35 -6.59 -2.06
C GLU A 38 8.95 -7.11 -1.71
N LEU A 39 7.99 -6.95 -2.62
CA LEU A 39 6.66 -7.53 -2.46
C LEU A 39 6.71 -9.06 -2.36
N GLY A 40 7.50 -9.70 -3.21
CA GLY A 40 7.66 -11.15 -3.20
C GLY A 40 8.31 -11.65 -1.90
N GLU A 41 9.30 -10.94 -1.39
CA GLU A 41 9.93 -11.24 -0.10
C GLU A 41 8.94 -11.10 1.05
N GLU A 42 8.12 -10.07 1.04
CA GLU A 42 7.10 -9.86 2.06
C GLU A 42 6.05 -10.98 2.04
N ILE A 43 5.58 -11.38 0.85
CA ILE A 43 4.64 -12.51 0.70
C ILE A 43 5.24 -13.81 1.21
N ARG A 44 6.54 -14.08 0.99
CA ARG A 44 7.21 -15.32 1.45
C ARG A 44 7.20 -15.47 2.96
N LYS A 45 7.11 -14.39 3.73
CA LYS A 45 6.98 -14.47 5.19
C LYS A 45 5.69 -15.19 5.60
N TYR A 46 4.63 -15.07 4.80
CA TYR A 46 3.31 -15.67 5.05
C TYR A 46 3.03 -16.92 4.21
N VAL A 47 3.72 -17.04 3.07
CA VAL A 47 3.58 -18.16 2.13
C VAL A 47 4.98 -18.66 1.74
N PRO A 48 5.61 -19.53 2.54
CA PRO A 48 7.03 -19.91 2.37
C PRO A 48 7.39 -20.51 1.01
N HIS A 49 6.43 -21.11 0.32
CA HIS A 49 6.63 -21.71 -1.01
C HIS A 49 6.24 -20.78 -2.17
N PHE A 50 5.98 -19.49 -1.87
CA PHE A 50 5.69 -18.52 -2.92
C PHE A 50 6.91 -18.35 -3.84
N SER A 51 6.68 -18.51 -5.13
CA SER A 51 7.65 -18.24 -6.19
C SER A 51 7.10 -17.21 -7.15
N GLN A 52 7.97 -16.42 -7.73
CA GLN A 52 7.61 -15.42 -8.73
C GLN A 52 8.64 -15.45 -9.86
N ASP A 53 8.15 -15.30 -11.07
CA ASP A 53 8.96 -15.17 -12.28
C ASP A 53 8.73 -13.80 -12.91
N TYR A 54 9.76 -13.27 -13.54
CA TYR A 54 9.71 -11.99 -14.22
C TYR A 54 9.78 -12.21 -15.74
N CYS A 55 8.80 -11.68 -16.46
CA CYS A 55 8.76 -11.71 -17.91
C CYS A 55 8.53 -10.29 -18.43
N PRO A 56 9.56 -9.42 -18.40
CA PRO A 56 9.44 -8.04 -18.84
C PRO A 56 9.16 -7.97 -20.35
N ASP A 57 8.27 -7.08 -20.74
CA ASP A 57 7.94 -6.76 -22.13
C ASP A 57 8.13 -5.25 -22.41
N HIS A 58 7.60 -4.76 -23.54
CA HIS A 58 7.71 -3.35 -23.92
C HIS A 58 7.15 -2.36 -22.88
N ARG A 59 6.27 -2.80 -21.99
CA ARG A 59 5.72 -1.96 -20.91
C ARG A 59 6.73 -1.67 -19.82
N GLN A 60 7.79 -2.48 -19.71
CA GLN A 60 8.88 -2.23 -18.78
C GLN A 60 9.51 -0.84 -19.00
N ALA A 61 9.73 -0.44 -20.25
CA ALA A 61 10.28 0.87 -20.56
C ALA A 61 9.37 2.03 -20.11
N ILE A 62 8.06 1.81 -20.07
CA ILE A 62 7.09 2.78 -19.54
C ILE A 62 7.21 2.85 -18.02
N ALA A 63 7.25 1.70 -17.35
CA ALA A 63 7.40 1.64 -15.90
C ALA A 63 8.72 2.26 -15.42
N ASP A 64 9.81 2.02 -16.12
CA ASP A 64 11.14 2.58 -15.84
C ASP A 64 11.21 4.12 -15.97
N SER A 65 10.25 4.71 -16.68
CA SER A 65 10.14 6.18 -16.80
C SER A 65 9.40 6.83 -15.63
N TRP A 66 8.78 6.05 -14.76
CA TRP A 66 8.04 6.56 -13.61
C TRP A 66 9.00 6.94 -12.48
N PRO A 67 8.64 7.95 -11.65
CA PRO A 67 9.44 8.29 -10.48
C PRO A 67 9.44 7.13 -9.47
N GLU A 68 10.58 6.85 -8.88
CA GLU A 68 10.73 5.82 -7.85
C GLU A 68 9.91 6.16 -6.59
N VAL A 69 9.82 7.45 -6.26
CA VAL A 69 9.11 7.94 -5.08
C VAL A 69 8.12 9.03 -5.50
N PHE A 70 6.95 8.99 -4.92
CA PHE A 70 5.92 10.01 -5.11
C PHE A 70 6.01 11.02 -3.95
N ASP A 71 6.42 12.24 -4.24
CA ASP A 71 6.63 13.28 -3.22
C ASP A 71 5.28 13.82 -2.70
N ASP A 72 4.97 13.54 -1.45
CA ASP A 72 3.80 14.00 -0.71
C ASP A 72 4.14 14.97 0.43
N THR A 73 5.33 15.59 0.37
CA THR A 73 5.82 16.50 1.42
C THR A 73 4.80 17.59 1.75
N ALA A 74 4.15 18.18 0.75
CA ALA A 74 3.14 19.21 0.98
C ALA A 74 1.95 18.69 1.82
N ALA A 75 1.42 17.50 1.51
CA ALA A 75 0.34 16.91 2.29
C ALA A 75 0.76 16.61 3.75
N ARG A 76 2.00 16.17 3.93
CA ARG A 76 2.56 15.91 5.28
C ARG A 76 2.71 17.18 6.10
N LEU A 77 3.10 18.30 5.48
CA LEU A 77 3.28 19.57 6.16
C LEU A 77 1.97 20.29 6.42
N ASP A 78 1.09 20.34 5.45
CA ASP A 78 -0.12 21.16 5.50
C ASP A 78 -1.24 20.51 6.33
N TRP A 79 -1.38 19.19 6.27
CA TRP A 79 -2.43 18.49 7.05
C TRP A 79 -1.96 17.26 7.81
N ASN A 80 -0.65 17.06 7.95
CA ASN A 80 -0.05 15.95 8.69
C ASN A 80 -0.42 14.55 8.11
N TRP A 81 -0.59 14.46 6.78
CA TRP A 81 -0.85 13.17 6.13
C TRP A 81 0.17 12.10 6.54
N ARG A 82 -0.29 10.94 6.88
CA ARG A 82 0.53 9.74 7.14
C ARG A 82 -0.24 8.52 6.66
N PRO A 83 0.31 7.72 5.74
CA PRO A 83 -0.29 6.44 5.40
C PRO A 83 -0.23 5.51 6.62
N GLU A 84 -1.28 4.73 6.81
CA GLU A 84 -1.35 3.72 7.88
C GLU A 84 -0.90 2.35 7.41
N PHE A 85 -0.93 2.11 6.11
CA PHE A 85 -0.53 0.85 5.50
C PHE A 85 0.88 0.96 4.93
N ASP A 86 1.83 0.30 5.58
CA ASP A 86 3.11 -0.07 5.01
C ASP A 86 2.99 -1.36 4.19
N LEU A 87 4.10 -1.86 3.64
CA LEU A 87 4.10 -3.07 2.83
C LEU A 87 3.69 -4.31 3.63
N GLU A 88 4.17 -4.45 4.85
CA GLU A 88 3.87 -5.58 5.72
C GLU A 88 2.38 -5.64 6.06
N ARG A 89 1.81 -4.54 6.53
CA ARG A 89 0.39 -4.44 6.87
C ARG A 89 -0.49 -4.68 5.64
N MET A 90 -0.13 -4.12 4.50
CA MET A 90 -0.86 -4.31 3.26
C MET A 90 -0.87 -5.78 2.85
N VAL A 91 0.27 -6.45 2.81
CA VAL A 91 0.37 -7.87 2.43
C VAL A 91 -0.39 -8.75 3.42
N SER A 92 -0.21 -8.54 4.73
CA SER A 92 -0.90 -9.35 5.75
C SER A 92 -2.42 -9.21 5.66
N THR A 93 -2.92 -7.98 5.51
CA THR A 93 -4.36 -7.72 5.37
C THR A 93 -4.92 -8.34 4.10
N MET A 94 -4.26 -8.13 2.96
CA MET A 94 -4.72 -8.71 1.70
C MET A 94 -4.73 -10.23 1.72
N LEU A 95 -3.70 -10.87 2.27
CA LEU A 95 -3.66 -12.32 2.38
C LEU A 95 -4.75 -12.85 3.34
N HIS A 96 -5.01 -12.14 4.44
CA HIS A 96 -6.11 -12.48 5.33
C HIS A 96 -7.46 -12.46 4.60
N ASP A 97 -7.74 -11.39 3.88
CA ASP A 97 -9.02 -11.19 3.21
C ASP A 97 -9.22 -12.09 1.98
N LEU A 98 -8.13 -12.41 1.26
CA LEU A 98 -8.19 -13.24 0.06
C LEU A 98 -8.27 -14.74 0.35
N ARG A 99 -7.67 -15.22 1.44
CA ARG A 99 -7.67 -16.67 1.79
C ARG A 99 -9.07 -17.30 1.81
N PRO A 100 -10.09 -16.71 2.46
CA PRO A 100 -11.44 -17.27 2.44
C PRO A 100 -12.06 -17.35 1.05
N LEU A 101 -11.76 -16.36 0.19
CA LEU A 101 -12.31 -16.27 -1.17
C LEU A 101 -11.74 -17.37 -2.08
N TYR A 102 -10.49 -17.77 -1.87
CA TYR A 102 -9.82 -18.78 -2.68
C TYR A 102 -9.72 -20.14 -1.99
N GLN A 103 -10.39 -20.34 -0.83
CA GLN A 103 -10.38 -21.58 -0.06
C GLN A 103 -8.97 -22.13 0.22
N VAL A 104 -8.01 -21.23 0.43
CA VAL A 104 -6.64 -21.62 0.78
C VAL A 104 -6.61 -22.02 2.25
N PRO A 105 -6.17 -23.26 2.59
CA PRO A 105 -6.08 -23.69 3.99
C PRO A 105 -5.16 -22.78 4.79
N GLU A 106 -5.54 -22.47 6.05
CA GLU A 106 -4.63 -21.81 6.97
C GLU A 106 -3.42 -22.70 7.22
N LEU A 107 -2.22 -22.13 7.09
CA LEU A 107 -1.01 -22.80 7.54
C LEU A 107 -1.03 -22.80 9.08
N GLU A 108 -1.14 -23.99 9.67
CA GLU A 108 -1.10 -24.15 11.12
C GLU A 108 0.17 -23.49 11.69
N GLY A 109 0.00 -22.44 12.49
CA GLY A 109 1.08 -21.82 13.26
C GLY A 109 1.26 -20.29 13.12
N GLN A 110 0.64 -19.61 12.18
CA GLN A 110 0.73 -18.17 12.07
C GLN A 110 -0.57 -17.48 12.53
N LYS A 111 -0.58 -17.02 13.78
CA LYS A 111 -1.59 -16.07 14.26
C LYS A 111 -1.31 -14.72 13.60
N ILE A 112 -2.03 -14.41 12.54
CA ILE A 112 -2.14 -13.03 12.06
C ILE A 112 -2.90 -12.27 13.14
N ALA A 113 -2.27 -11.27 13.75
CA ALA A 113 -2.91 -10.45 14.77
C ALA A 113 -4.12 -9.76 14.15
N SER A 114 -5.32 -10.21 14.57
CA SER A 114 -6.56 -9.50 14.27
C SER A 114 -6.56 -8.20 15.08
N ASN A 115 -6.16 -7.11 14.46
CA ASN A 115 -6.41 -5.77 14.97
C ASN A 115 -7.74 -5.27 14.37
N ALA A 116 -8.83 -5.79 14.94
CA ALA A 116 -10.13 -5.17 14.83
C ALA A 116 -10.36 -4.38 16.13
N ALA A 117 -10.25 -3.07 16.04
CA ALA A 117 -10.87 -2.12 16.98
C ALA A 117 -11.02 -0.78 16.27
#